data_e8eabd5352d9ed47fbaaea37f93f6bbb
#
_entry.id   e8eabd5352d9ed47fbaaea37f93f6bbb
#
_cell.length_a   1.000
_cell.length_b   1.000
_cell.length_c   1.000
_cell.angle_alpha   90.00
_cell.angle_beta   90.00
_cell.angle_gamma   90.00
#
_symmetry.space_group_name_H-M   'P 1'
#
loop_
_entity.id
_entity.type
_entity.pdbx_description
1 polymer ?
#
loop_
_entity_poly.entity_id
_entity_poly.type
_entity_poly.pdbx_seq_one_letter_code
_entity_poly.pdbx_strand_id
1 'polypeptide(L)'
;GPAVHSLRAQADKANYSMEMRNTLQNTEHLTIRQAEVAEILTKEGDREQITGVKTVSGAMYHCKAVVLCTGTYLRARCLTGEMITYTGPNGLMAANHLTNSLLAHGVEMFRFKTGTPARIDKRSIDFSKMEEQRGDEKVVPFSFTTNPKDVQIDQVSCWLTYTNEKTHEIIRNNLDRSPIYAGIIEGTGPRYCPSIEDKGVKFADKDRHQIFIEPEGLHTNEMYVGGMSSSLPEDVQHEMYRTLPGLEHVKIVRNAYAIEYDCINPNQLYASLEFKKIRGLFSGGQFNGSSGYEEAACQGLIAGINAAMEILGREPLVLDRSEAYIGVLIDDLVTKENHEPYRMMTSRAEYRLLLRQDNADLRLTKKGYEIGLISKERYDWVCKKEQMIKEEIDRVAKVHVGANKEV
;
A
#
# COMPACT_ATOMS: atom_id res chain seq x y z
N GLY A 1 -19.93 -10.54 0.39
CA GLY A 1 -21.14 -9.98 -0.23
C GLY A 1 -21.08 -8.46 -0.37
N PRO A 2 -22.10 -7.80 -0.91
CA PRO A 2 -22.07 -6.35 -1.24
C PRO A 2 -21.69 -5.44 -0.08
N ALA A 3 -22.03 -5.79 1.15
CA ALA A 3 -21.76 -5.00 2.36
C ALA A 3 -20.25 -4.77 2.63
N VAL A 4 -19.37 -5.55 2.04
CA VAL A 4 -17.91 -5.43 2.20
C VAL A 4 -17.21 -5.03 0.90
N HIS A 5 -17.95 -4.65 -0.14
CA HIS A 5 -17.39 -4.08 -1.35
C HIS A 5 -16.90 -2.67 -1.09
N SER A 6 -15.80 -2.31 -1.71
CA SER A 6 -15.25 -0.96 -1.69
C SER A 6 -14.79 -0.55 -3.09
N LEU A 7 -14.62 0.75 -3.28
CA LEU A 7 -14.16 1.31 -4.53
C LEU A 7 -12.70 0.92 -4.81
N ARG A 8 -12.38 0.74 -6.08
CA ARG A 8 -11.01 0.61 -6.57
C ARG A 8 -10.85 1.47 -7.83
N ALA A 9 -9.78 2.24 -7.89
CA ALA A 9 -9.42 2.99 -9.08
C ALA A 9 -8.06 2.54 -9.61
N GLN A 10 -7.97 2.45 -10.94
CA GLN A 10 -6.69 2.38 -11.63
C GLN A 10 -6.22 3.81 -11.85
N ALA A 11 -5.12 4.20 -11.20
CA ALA A 11 -4.62 5.56 -11.25
C ALA A 11 -3.52 5.72 -12.32
N ASP A 12 -3.47 6.89 -12.97
CA ASP A 12 -2.29 7.32 -13.72
C ASP A 12 -1.15 7.60 -12.73
N LYS A 13 -0.13 6.76 -12.76
CA LYS A 13 0.98 6.78 -11.81
C LYS A 13 1.81 8.07 -11.87
N ALA A 14 2.04 8.59 -13.07
CA ALA A 14 2.81 9.81 -13.27
C ALA A 14 2.05 11.04 -12.78
N ASN A 15 0.77 11.14 -13.14
CA ASN A 15 -0.11 12.21 -12.68
C ASN A 15 -0.31 12.17 -11.17
N TYR A 16 -0.54 10.99 -10.59
CA TYR A 16 -0.64 10.85 -9.13
C TYR A 16 0.62 11.36 -8.41
N SER A 17 1.80 10.97 -8.90
CA SER A 17 3.07 11.43 -8.33
C SER A 17 3.25 12.95 -8.45
N MET A 18 2.86 13.53 -9.59
CA MET A 18 2.92 14.97 -9.83
C MET A 18 1.97 15.74 -8.91
N GLU A 19 0.70 15.31 -8.81
CA GLU A 19 -0.31 15.97 -7.97
C GLU A 19 0.03 15.89 -6.48
N MET A 20 0.51 14.75 -6.01
CA MET A 20 0.96 14.60 -4.61
C MET A 20 2.17 15.49 -4.32
N ARG A 21 3.12 15.58 -5.25
CA ARG A 21 4.27 16.50 -5.11
C ARG A 21 3.81 17.95 -5.06
N ASN A 22 2.93 18.35 -5.96
CA ASN A 22 2.37 19.71 -6.00
C ASN A 22 1.65 20.04 -4.68
N THR A 23 0.84 19.11 -4.17
CA THR A 23 0.15 19.27 -2.89
C THR A 23 1.15 19.50 -1.76
N LEU A 24 2.18 18.67 -1.65
CA LEU A 24 3.19 18.79 -0.60
C LEU A 24 3.99 20.09 -0.73
N GLN A 25 4.40 20.48 -1.95
CA GLN A 25 5.17 21.71 -2.18
C GLN A 25 4.39 22.99 -1.86
N ASN A 26 3.06 22.96 -1.99
CA ASN A 26 2.18 24.09 -1.69
C ASN A 26 1.60 24.04 -0.27
N THR A 27 1.97 23.04 0.54
CA THR A 27 1.55 22.97 1.94
C THR A 27 2.42 23.90 2.77
N GLU A 28 1.76 24.83 3.48
CA GLU A 28 2.42 25.80 4.35
C GLU A 28 3.23 25.11 5.45
N HIS A 29 4.40 25.65 5.77
CA HIS A 29 5.34 25.10 6.76
C HIS A 29 5.91 23.71 6.45
N LEU A 30 5.74 23.18 5.22
CA LEU A 30 6.32 21.93 4.77
C LEU A 30 7.46 22.18 3.79
N THR A 31 8.64 21.60 4.08
CA THR A 31 9.78 21.62 3.18
C THR A 31 10.14 20.21 2.72
N ILE A 32 10.17 20.00 1.41
CA ILE A 32 10.67 18.73 0.82
C ILE A 32 12.18 18.89 0.58
N ARG A 33 12.96 17.92 1.05
CA ARG A 33 14.41 17.93 0.91
C ARG A 33 14.93 16.58 0.42
N GLN A 34 15.81 16.60 -0.58
CA GLN A 34 16.50 15.42 -1.05
C GLN A 34 17.74 15.20 -0.18
N ALA A 35 17.72 14.18 0.68
CA ALA A 35 18.86 13.76 1.46
C ALA A 35 18.66 12.31 1.93
N GLU A 36 19.74 11.54 2.07
CA GLU A 36 19.70 10.24 2.74
C GLU A 36 19.99 10.46 4.24
N VAL A 37 19.07 10.03 5.10
CA VAL A 37 19.26 10.01 6.54
C VAL A 37 20.09 8.78 6.92
N ALA A 38 21.20 9.02 7.62
CA ALA A 38 22.12 7.97 8.07
C ALA A 38 21.91 7.57 9.52
N GLU A 39 21.58 8.55 10.38
CA GLU A 39 21.51 8.34 11.82
C GLU A 39 20.31 9.07 12.43
N ILE A 40 19.68 8.46 13.43
CA ILE A 40 18.82 9.16 14.39
C ILE A 40 19.70 9.71 15.50
N LEU A 41 19.37 10.89 16.00
CA LEU A 41 20.05 11.53 17.12
C LEU A 41 19.12 11.51 18.32
N THR A 42 19.64 11.03 19.46
CA THR A 42 18.88 10.90 20.69
C THR A 42 19.58 11.55 21.86
N LYS A 43 18.89 11.73 22.95
CA LYS A 43 19.45 12.00 24.29
C LYS A 43 18.96 10.96 25.29
N GLU A 44 19.76 10.69 26.28
CA GLU A 44 19.44 9.80 27.39
C GLU A 44 18.29 10.35 28.25
N GLY A 45 17.52 9.44 28.86
CA GLY A 45 16.41 9.70 29.75
C GLY A 45 15.82 8.39 30.24
N ASP A 46 14.66 8.40 30.88
CA ASP A 46 13.93 7.17 31.26
C ASP A 46 13.62 6.29 30.02
N ARG A 47 13.38 6.94 28.91
CA ARG A 47 13.44 6.41 27.54
C ARG A 47 14.39 7.29 26.74
N GLU A 48 15.12 6.71 25.78
CA GLU A 48 15.81 7.55 24.79
C GLU A 48 14.80 8.50 24.12
N GLN A 49 15.22 9.73 23.84
CA GLN A 49 14.36 10.72 23.21
C GLN A 49 15.01 11.30 21.96
N ILE A 50 14.26 11.36 20.86
CA ILE A 50 14.69 11.99 19.62
C ILE A 50 15.08 13.45 19.84
N THR A 51 16.21 13.84 19.27
CA THR A 51 16.67 15.23 19.19
C THR A 51 16.91 15.69 17.74
N GLY A 52 16.98 14.75 16.81
CA GLY A 52 17.18 15.07 15.39
C GLY A 52 17.55 13.86 14.55
N VAL A 53 18.01 14.17 13.34
CA VAL A 53 18.57 13.20 12.40
C VAL A 53 19.85 13.76 11.78
N LYS A 54 20.74 12.87 11.34
CA LYS A 54 21.95 13.21 10.59
C LYS A 54 21.93 12.55 9.23
N THR A 55 22.27 13.31 8.19
CA THR A 55 22.37 12.80 6.83
C THR A 55 23.74 12.22 6.53
N VAL A 56 23.83 11.44 5.46
CA VAL A 56 25.11 10.89 4.93
C VAL A 56 26.11 12.02 4.62
N SER A 57 25.63 13.18 4.18
CA SER A 57 26.49 14.37 3.93
C SER A 57 26.98 15.07 5.20
N GLY A 58 26.58 14.59 6.40
CA GLY A 58 26.97 15.14 7.70
C GLY A 58 26.07 16.29 8.22
N ALA A 59 25.06 16.70 7.47
CA ALA A 59 24.13 17.73 7.94
C ALA A 59 23.23 17.17 9.07
N MET A 60 23.04 17.96 10.12
CA MET A 60 22.18 17.63 11.26
C MET A 60 20.91 18.47 11.22
N TYR A 61 19.77 17.83 11.41
CA TYR A 61 18.46 18.44 11.52
C TYR A 61 17.89 18.17 12.90
N HIS A 62 17.80 19.21 13.73
CA HIS A 62 17.20 19.10 15.05
C HIS A 62 15.67 19.13 14.94
N CYS A 63 15.03 18.19 15.61
CA CYS A 63 13.57 18.06 15.62
C CYS A 63 13.09 17.43 16.93
N LYS A 64 11.78 17.57 17.20
CA LYS A 64 11.13 16.99 18.38
C LYS A 64 10.58 15.59 18.12
N ALA A 65 10.28 15.28 16.87
CA ALA A 65 9.80 13.97 16.45
C ALA A 65 10.31 13.61 15.05
N VAL A 66 10.40 12.30 14.79
CA VAL A 66 10.77 11.71 13.50
C VAL A 66 9.73 10.65 13.15
N VAL A 67 9.28 10.64 11.90
CA VAL A 67 8.40 9.60 11.35
C VAL A 67 9.15 8.86 10.25
N LEU A 68 9.39 7.56 10.42
CA LEU A 68 10.08 6.72 9.44
C LEU A 68 9.05 6.08 8.49
N CYS A 69 9.11 6.42 7.20
CA CYS A 69 8.27 5.87 6.14
C CYS A 69 9.14 5.42 4.96
N THR A 70 10.10 4.53 5.21
CA THR A 70 11.19 4.20 4.30
C THR A 70 10.82 3.24 3.18
N GLY A 71 9.58 2.76 3.16
CA GLY A 71 9.09 1.86 2.10
C GLY A 71 9.96 0.60 1.96
N THR A 72 10.48 0.36 0.75
CA THR A 72 11.33 -0.79 0.42
C THR A 72 12.78 -0.40 0.16
N TYR A 73 13.25 0.73 0.71
CA TYR A 73 14.57 1.30 0.36
C TYR A 73 15.70 0.93 1.32
N LEU A 74 15.40 0.57 2.59
CA LEU A 74 16.46 0.27 3.55
C LEU A 74 17.17 -1.02 3.21
N ARG A 75 18.50 -0.92 2.99
CA ARG A 75 19.38 -2.02 2.57
C ARG A 75 18.77 -2.84 1.43
N ALA A 76 18.12 -2.14 0.50
CA ALA A 76 17.39 -2.76 -0.59
C ALA A 76 18.34 -3.43 -1.57
N ARG A 77 17.94 -4.61 -2.07
CA ARG A 77 18.55 -5.28 -3.21
C ARG A 77 17.47 -5.85 -4.13
N CYS A 78 17.64 -5.67 -5.42
CA CYS A 78 16.77 -6.24 -6.45
C CYS A 78 17.41 -7.49 -7.04
N LEU A 79 16.60 -8.51 -7.30
CA LEU A 79 17.04 -9.82 -7.77
C LEU A 79 16.24 -10.22 -9.03
N THR A 80 16.97 -10.62 -10.07
CA THR A 80 16.43 -11.12 -11.34
C THR A 80 17.30 -12.29 -11.80
N GLY A 81 16.83 -13.51 -11.65
CA GLY A 81 17.66 -14.70 -11.83
C GLY A 81 18.93 -14.63 -10.97
N GLU A 82 20.05 -14.84 -11.61
CA GLU A 82 21.37 -14.85 -10.99
C GLU A 82 21.91 -13.43 -10.69
N MET A 83 21.23 -12.38 -11.21
CA MET A 83 21.67 -10.98 -11.05
C MET A 83 21.14 -10.36 -9.78
N ILE A 84 22.04 -9.79 -8.99
CA ILE A 84 21.72 -8.99 -7.80
C ILE A 84 22.19 -7.56 -8.01
N THR A 85 21.30 -6.59 -7.82
CA THR A 85 21.62 -5.16 -7.85
C THR A 85 21.28 -4.53 -6.51
N TYR A 86 22.20 -3.77 -5.94
CA TYR A 86 22.02 -3.08 -4.65
C TYR A 86 21.37 -1.72 -4.87
N THR A 87 20.12 -1.75 -5.30
CA THR A 87 19.30 -0.58 -5.58
C THR A 87 17.93 -0.72 -4.92
N GLY A 88 17.23 0.41 -4.76
CA GLY A 88 15.80 0.45 -4.47
C GLY A 88 14.97 0.15 -5.72
N PRO A 89 13.64 0.34 -5.63
CA PRO A 89 12.71 0.11 -6.74
C PRO A 89 13.10 0.91 -8.00
N ASN A 90 12.89 0.32 -9.16
CA ASN A 90 13.13 0.97 -10.47
C ASN A 90 14.57 1.51 -10.67
N GLY A 91 15.58 0.90 -10.03
CA GLY A 91 16.97 1.34 -10.12
C GLY A 91 17.31 2.60 -9.33
N LEU A 92 16.40 3.11 -8.49
CA LEU A 92 16.68 4.22 -7.59
C LEU A 92 17.66 3.80 -6.50
N MET A 93 18.37 4.76 -5.90
CA MET A 93 19.35 4.45 -4.85
C MET A 93 18.68 3.78 -3.64
N ALA A 94 19.33 2.77 -3.08
CA ALA A 94 18.97 2.21 -1.79
C ALA A 94 19.48 3.11 -0.65
N ALA A 95 18.79 3.09 0.50
CA ALA A 95 19.23 3.76 1.72
C ALA A 95 19.97 2.74 2.61
N ASN A 96 21.28 2.83 2.69
CA ASN A 96 22.10 1.76 3.28
C ASN A 96 22.61 2.06 4.70
N HIS A 97 22.43 3.27 5.21
CA HIS A 97 23.09 3.72 6.44
C HIS A 97 22.18 3.66 7.67
N LEU A 98 20.91 4.04 7.55
CA LEU A 98 20.00 4.21 8.68
C LEU A 98 19.77 2.92 9.49
N THR A 99 19.78 1.75 8.85
CA THR A 99 19.59 0.46 9.54
C THR A 99 20.61 0.26 10.64
N ASN A 100 21.88 0.60 10.44
CA ASN A 100 22.91 0.45 11.45
C ASN A 100 22.66 1.34 12.67
N SER A 101 22.19 2.57 12.44
CA SER A 101 21.81 3.47 13.51
C SER A 101 20.63 2.91 14.32
N LEU A 102 19.60 2.41 13.66
CA LEU A 102 18.44 1.81 14.32
C LEU A 102 18.82 0.58 15.16
N LEU A 103 19.68 -0.30 14.63
CA LEU A 103 20.21 -1.45 15.36
C LEU A 103 21.02 -1.02 16.60
N ALA A 104 21.84 0.03 16.50
CA ALA A 104 22.63 0.56 17.62
C ALA A 104 21.74 1.09 18.77
N HIS A 105 20.53 1.57 18.46
CA HIS A 105 19.50 1.98 19.41
C HIS A 105 18.57 0.82 19.85
N GLY A 106 18.94 -0.42 19.55
CA GLY A 106 18.21 -1.61 19.99
C GLY A 106 16.88 -1.84 19.28
N VAL A 107 16.70 -1.29 18.06
CA VAL A 107 15.53 -1.58 17.20
C VAL A 107 15.71 -2.97 16.59
N GLU A 108 14.73 -3.82 16.77
CA GLU A 108 14.70 -5.17 16.20
C GLU A 108 14.24 -5.08 14.74
N MET A 109 15.05 -5.60 13.82
CA MET A 109 14.83 -5.54 12.39
C MET A 109 14.47 -6.92 11.84
N PHE A 110 13.57 -6.93 10.85
CA PHE A 110 13.29 -8.06 9.98
C PHE A 110 13.72 -7.76 8.55
N ARG A 111 13.75 -8.82 7.73
CA ARG A 111 13.99 -8.67 6.30
C ARG A 111 12.84 -9.29 5.54
N PHE A 112 12.15 -8.47 4.75
CA PHE A 112 11.03 -8.91 3.91
C PHE A 112 11.36 -8.75 2.43
N LYS A 113 10.60 -9.44 1.61
CA LYS A 113 10.66 -9.31 0.15
C LYS A 113 9.29 -8.98 -0.42
N THR A 114 9.30 -8.29 -1.54
CA THR A 114 8.16 -8.16 -2.43
C THR A 114 8.62 -8.34 -3.87
N GLY A 115 7.73 -8.19 -4.84
CA GLY A 115 8.07 -8.30 -6.24
C GLY A 115 7.19 -7.41 -7.10
N THR A 116 7.64 -7.22 -8.32
CA THR A 116 6.88 -6.50 -9.34
C THR A 116 6.91 -7.29 -10.65
N PRO A 117 5.83 -7.26 -11.47
CA PRO A 117 5.85 -7.86 -12.80
C PRO A 117 6.62 -6.97 -13.79
N ALA A 118 6.87 -7.51 -14.98
CA ALA A 118 7.45 -6.74 -16.06
C ALA A 118 6.51 -5.60 -16.53
N ARG A 119 7.11 -4.58 -17.15
CA ARG A 119 6.39 -3.59 -17.96
C ARG A 119 6.62 -3.93 -19.43
N ILE A 120 5.54 -3.84 -20.20
CA ILE A 120 5.53 -4.22 -21.62
C ILE A 120 5.05 -3.06 -22.48
N ASP A 121 5.46 -3.04 -23.73
CA ASP A 121 5.07 -2.01 -24.70
C ASP A 121 3.67 -2.30 -25.24
N LYS A 122 2.73 -1.39 -25.00
CA LYS A 122 1.34 -1.43 -25.47
C LYS A 122 1.23 -1.76 -26.97
N ARG A 123 2.15 -1.25 -27.79
CA ARG A 123 2.18 -1.43 -29.25
C ARG A 123 2.48 -2.85 -29.69
N SER A 124 2.98 -3.69 -28.79
CA SER A 124 3.30 -5.10 -29.03
C SER A 124 2.25 -6.08 -28.56
N ILE A 125 1.07 -5.58 -28.15
CA ILE A 125 -0.04 -6.38 -27.58
C ILE A 125 -1.13 -6.56 -28.63
N ASP A 126 -1.62 -7.77 -28.78
CA ASP A 126 -2.82 -8.09 -29.54
C ASP A 126 -4.04 -8.17 -28.61
N PHE A 127 -4.69 -7.02 -28.40
CA PHE A 127 -5.85 -6.91 -27.52
C PHE A 127 -7.07 -7.72 -28.01
N SER A 128 -7.13 -8.12 -29.29
CA SER A 128 -8.24 -8.91 -29.82
C SER A 128 -8.35 -10.31 -29.20
N LYS A 129 -7.28 -10.78 -28.55
CA LYS A 129 -7.19 -12.07 -27.85
C LYS A 129 -7.45 -11.97 -26.35
N MET A 130 -7.81 -10.80 -25.85
CA MET A 130 -8.01 -10.51 -24.43
C MET A 130 -9.44 -10.05 -24.17
N GLU A 131 -9.89 -10.24 -22.95
CA GLU A 131 -11.18 -9.73 -22.49
C GLU A 131 -11.05 -8.29 -21.96
N GLU A 132 -11.80 -7.36 -22.57
CA GLU A 132 -11.80 -5.96 -22.12
C GLU A 132 -12.49 -5.82 -20.76
N GLN A 133 -11.83 -5.17 -19.82
CA GLN A 133 -12.35 -4.83 -18.48
C GLN A 133 -12.56 -3.32 -18.40
N ARG A 134 -13.82 -2.91 -18.62
CA ARG A 134 -14.21 -1.49 -18.53
C ARG A 134 -14.44 -1.08 -17.09
N GLY A 135 -14.26 0.22 -16.80
CA GLY A 135 -14.69 0.80 -15.54
C GLY A 135 -16.21 0.86 -15.40
N ASP A 136 -16.67 1.18 -14.21
CA ASP A 136 -18.10 1.34 -13.91
C ASP A 136 -18.70 2.48 -14.72
N GLU A 137 -19.93 2.28 -15.28
CA GLU A 137 -20.64 3.32 -16.01
C GLU A 137 -20.94 4.55 -15.14
N LYS A 138 -21.26 4.29 -13.86
CA LYS A 138 -21.50 5.33 -12.86
C LYS A 138 -20.30 5.47 -11.96
N VAL A 139 -19.59 6.59 -12.10
CA VAL A 139 -18.47 6.91 -11.22
C VAL A 139 -18.97 7.26 -9.81
N VAL A 140 -18.45 6.55 -8.80
CA VAL A 140 -18.67 6.86 -7.39
C VAL A 140 -17.38 7.47 -6.85
N PRO A 141 -17.41 8.71 -6.33
CA PRO A 141 -16.24 9.36 -5.78
C PRO A 141 -15.72 8.67 -4.50
N PHE A 142 -14.40 8.71 -4.30
CA PHE A 142 -13.79 8.22 -3.06
C PHE A 142 -14.02 9.17 -1.88
N SER A 143 -14.14 10.48 -2.14
CA SER A 143 -14.36 11.48 -1.11
C SER A 143 -15.83 11.86 -0.98
N PHE A 144 -16.31 11.99 0.25
CA PHE A 144 -17.66 12.49 0.56
C PHE A 144 -17.86 13.97 0.19
N THR A 145 -16.78 14.72 -0.08
CA THR A 145 -16.83 16.12 -0.49
C THR A 145 -16.78 16.31 -2.00
N THR A 146 -16.55 15.25 -2.77
CA THR A 146 -16.54 15.31 -4.24
C THR A 146 -17.95 15.14 -4.77
N ASN A 147 -18.44 16.11 -5.54
CA ASN A 147 -19.70 15.98 -6.25
C ASN A 147 -19.54 15.00 -7.44
N PRO A 148 -20.32 13.92 -7.51
CA PRO A 148 -20.22 12.95 -8.61
C PRO A 148 -20.40 13.56 -10.01
N LYS A 149 -21.12 14.66 -10.13
CA LYS A 149 -21.36 15.37 -11.41
C LYS A 149 -20.12 16.10 -11.93
N ASP A 150 -19.17 16.41 -11.03
CA ASP A 150 -17.94 17.11 -11.39
C ASP A 150 -16.83 16.13 -11.82
N VAL A 151 -17.06 14.83 -11.63
CA VAL A 151 -16.12 13.78 -12.04
C VAL A 151 -16.41 13.39 -13.49
N GLN A 152 -15.72 14.05 -14.41
CA GLN A 152 -15.73 13.75 -15.84
C GLN A 152 -14.38 13.15 -16.23
N ILE A 153 -14.30 11.83 -16.33
CA ILE A 153 -13.09 11.11 -16.67
C ILE A 153 -13.35 10.19 -17.84
N ASP A 154 -12.55 10.33 -18.90
CA ASP A 154 -12.48 9.33 -19.95
C ASP A 154 -11.80 8.08 -19.37
N GLN A 155 -12.58 7.06 -19.11
CA GLN A 155 -12.10 5.82 -18.52
C GLN A 155 -11.27 5.03 -19.53
N VAL A 156 -10.15 4.46 -19.07
CA VAL A 156 -9.28 3.58 -19.86
C VAL A 156 -9.46 2.15 -19.39
N SER A 157 -9.70 1.24 -20.34
CA SER A 157 -9.92 -0.17 -20.03
C SER A 157 -8.62 -0.86 -19.61
N CYS A 158 -8.75 -1.82 -18.69
CA CYS A 158 -7.77 -2.88 -18.46
C CYS A 158 -8.16 -4.09 -19.32
N TRP A 159 -7.27 -5.08 -19.40
CA TRP A 159 -7.48 -6.26 -20.22
C TRP A 159 -7.14 -7.51 -19.44
N LEU A 160 -7.93 -8.56 -19.60
CA LEU A 160 -7.74 -9.83 -18.93
C LEU A 160 -7.26 -10.89 -19.92
N THR A 161 -6.20 -11.58 -19.55
CA THR A 161 -5.69 -12.78 -20.21
C THR A 161 -5.34 -13.84 -19.17
N TYR A 162 -4.78 -14.96 -19.58
CA TYR A 162 -4.54 -16.09 -18.69
C TYR A 162 -3.19 -16.75 -18.98
N THR A 163 -2.56 -17.31 -17.94
CA THR A 163 -1.50 -18.30 -18.12
C THR A 163 -2.07 -19.59 -18.70
N ASN A 164 -1.22 -20.47 -19.16
CA ASN A 164 -1.57 -21.79 -19.69
C ASN A 164 -0.48 -22.83 -19.29
N GLU A 165 -0.70 -24.08 -19.66
CA GLU A 165 0.25 -25.16 -19.30
C GLU A 165 1.67 -24.91 -19.79
N LYS A 166 1.82 -24.33 -21.01
CA LYS A 166 3.15 -23.99 -21.53
C LYS A 166 3.85 -22.94 -20.69
N THR A 167 3.09 -21.94 -20.18
CA THR A 167 3.62 -20.95 -19.22
C THR A 167 4.13 -21.64 -17.96
N HIS A 168 3.32 -22.55 -17.41
CA HIS A 168 3.65 -23.25 -16.18
C HIS A 168 4.82 -24.22 -16.36
N GLU A 169 4.94 -24.88 -17.51
CA GLU A 169 6.07 -25.74 -17.85
C GLU A 169 7.39 -24.95 -17.89
N ILE A 170 7.41 -23.78 -18.56
CA ILE A 170 8.60 -22.92 -18.59
C ILE A 170 9.01 -22.53 -17.19
N ILE A 171 8.06 -22.12 -16.33
CA ILE A 171 8.34 -21.73 -14.95
C ILE A 171 8.91 -22.92 -14.17
N ARG A 172 8.26 -24.09 -14.23
CA ARG A 172 8.71 -25.30 -13.50
C ARG A 172 10.12 -25.74 -13.89
N ASN A 173 10.44 -25.65 -15.18
CA ASN A 173 11.75 -26.04 -15.71
C ASN A 173 12.88 -25.07 -15.34
N ASN A 174 12.58 -23.90 -14.77
CA ASN A 174 13.54 -22.86 -14.41
C ASN A 174 13.46 -22.44 -12.93
N LEU A 175 12.81 -23.24 -12.07
CA LEU A 175 12.70 -22.91 -10.65
C LEU A 175 14.06 -22.82 -9.95
N ASP A 176 15.03 -23.62 -10.36
CA ASP A 176 16.40 -23.63 -9.87
C ASP A 176 17.15 -22.31 -10.15
N ARG A 177 16.72 -21.57 -11.18
CA ARG A 177 17.23 -20.24 -11.54
C ARG A 177 16.49 -19.08 -10.86
N SER A 178 15.42 -19.37 -10.10
CA SER A 178 14.71 -18.38 -9.33
C SER A 178 15.43 -18.11 -8.01
N PRO A 179 15.78 -16.86 -7.66
CA PRO A 179 16.41 -16.52 -6.39
C PRO A 179 15.61 -16.98 -5.16
N ILE A 180 14.28 -17.12 -5.31
CA ILE A 180 13.39 -17.60 -4.25
C ILE A 180 13.69 -19.07 -3.94
N TYR A 181 13.78 -19.90 -4.99
CA TYR A 181 13.96 -21.36 -4.86
C TYR A 181 15.44 -21.78 -4.77
N ALA A 182 16.35 -20.93 -5.26
CA ALA A 182 17.79 -21.12 -5.10
C ALA A 182 18.33 -20.74 -3.70
N GLY A 183 17.46 -20.27 -2.78
CA GLY A 183 17.84 -19.90 -1.42
C GLY A 183 18.68 -18.62 -1.31
N ILE A 184 18.65 -17.77 -2.34
CA ILE A 184 19.39 -16.49 -2.36
C ILE A 184 18.62 -15.41 -1.62
N ILE A 185 17.27 -15.47 -1.67
CA ILE A 185 16.37 -14.55 -0.97
C ILE A 185 16.27 -14.99 0.50
N GLU A 186 16.64 -14.09 1.40
CA GLU A 186 16.54 -14.26 2.86
C GLU A 186 15.18 -13.79 3.39
N GLY A 187 14.59 -12.79 2.72
CA GLY A 187 13.36 -12.13 3.14
C GLY A 187 12.12 -12.97 2.91
N THR A 188 11.21 -12.97 3.89
CA THR A 188 9.88 -13.57 3.75
C THR A 188 9.01 -12.75 2.81
N GLY A 189 8.33 -13.41 1.88
CA GLY A 189 7.41 -12.77 0.94
C GLY A 189 5.96 -12.74 1.42
N PRO A 190 5.12 -11.87 0.82
CA PRO A 190 3.72 -11.77 1.19
C PRO A 190 2.91 -13.00 0.76
N ARG A 191 2.16 -13.55 1.68
CA ARG A 191 1.31 -14.75 1.44
C ARG A 191 0.22 -14.51 0.40
N TYR A 192 -0.36 -13.32 0.38
CA TYR A 192 -1.52 -12.98 -0.46
C TYR A 192 -1.17 -12.31 -1.79
N CYS A 193 0.12 -12.12 -2.07
CA CYS A 193 0.60 -11.65 -3.36
C CYS A 193 1.81 -12.49 -3.79
N PRO A 194 1.60 -13.80 -4.03
CA PRO A 194 2.68 -14.69 -4.43
C PRO A 194 3.21 -14.33 -5.81
N SER A 195 4.49 -14.59 -6.04
CA SER A 195 5.06 -14.54 -7.39
C SER A 195 4.40 -15.59 -8.30
N ILE A 196 4.61 -15.48 -9.60
CA ILE A 196 4.06 -16.47 -10.53
C ILE A 196 4.69 -17.86 -10.30
N GLU A 197 5.96 -17.92 -9.88
CA GLU A 197 6.65 -19.15 -9.47
C GLU A 197 5.95 -19.78 -8.26
N ASP A 198 5.65 -18.96 -7.23
CA ASP A 198 4.91 -19.41 -6.05
C ASP A 198 3.51 -19.94 -6.40
N LYS A 199 2.81 -19.27 -7.36
CA LYS A 199 1.51 -19.74 -7.84
C LYS A 199 1.63 -21.09 -8.52
N GLY A 200 2.62 -21.28 -9.39
CA GLY A 200 2.87 -22.52 -10.10
C GLY A 200 3.20 -23.70 -9.18
N VAL A 201 3.79 -23.43 -8.01
CA VAL A 201 4.12 -24.48 -7.01
C VAL A 201 2.97 -24.71 -6.04
N LYS A 202 2.42 -23.63 -5.44
CA LYS A 202 1.39 -23.72 -4.39
C LYS A 202 -0.01 -24.07 -4.92
N PHE A 203 -0.29 -23.75 -6.18
CA PHE A 203 -1.57 -23.96 -6.85
C PHE A 203 -1.37 -24.73 -8.17
N ALA A 204 -0.56 -25.77 -8.11
CA ALA A 204 -0.23 -26.62 -9.26
C ALA A 204 -1.45 -27.35 -9.87
N ASP A 205 -2.56 -27.44 -9.12
CA ASP A 205 -3.83 -27.98 -9.54
C ASP A 205 -4.65 -27.03 -10.43
N LYS A 206 -4.20 -25.77 -10.58
CA LYS A 206 -4.89 -24.78 -11.41
C LYS A 206 -4.34 -24.80 -12.83
N ASP A 207 -5.22 -25.00 -13.80
CA ASP A 207 -4.88 -25.01 -15.23
C ASP A 207 -4.43 -23.65 -15.74
N ARG A 208 -4.88 -22.56 -15.10
CA ARG A 208 -4.57 -21.17 -15.49
C ARG A 208 -4.71 -20.19 -14.32
N HIS A 209 -3.97 -19.08 -14.42
CA HIS A 209 -4.09 -17.93 -13.53
C HIS A 209 -4.48 -16.69 -14.33
N GLN A 210 -5.31 -15.84 -13.74
CA GLN A 210 -5.70 -14.55 -14.30
C GLN A 210 -4.53 -13.58 -14.33
N ILE A 211 -4.37 -12.89 -15.48
CA ILE A 211 -3.34 -11.89 -15.73
C ILE A 211 -4.03 -10.63 -16.23
N PHE A 212 -3.80 -9.52 -15.54
CA PHE A 212 -4.35 -8.23 -15.90
C PHE A 212 -3.31 -7.37 -16.62
N ILE A 213 -3.67 -6.83 -17.77
CA ILE A 213 -2.86 -5.88 -18.53
C ILE A 213 -3.43 -4.50 -18.23
N GLU A 214 -2.68 -3.72 -17.48
CA GLU A 214 -3.14 -2.45 -16.91
C GLU A 214 -2.26 -1.29 -17.41
N PRO A 215 -2.81 -0.16 -17.89
CA PRO A 215 -1.99 0.97 -18.30
C PRO A 215 -1.29 1.61 -17.08
N GLU A 216 -0.01 1.94 -17.21
CA GLU A 216 0.74 2.68 -16.17
C GLU A 216 0.34 4.16 -16.14
N GLY A 217 -0.22 4.69 -17.21
CA GLY A 217 -0.68 6.06 -17.33
C GLY A 217 -1.18 6.41 -18.73
N LEU A 218 -1.74 7.60 -18.86
CA LEU A 218 -2.33 8.08 -20.11
C LEU A 218 -1.29 8.50 -21.17
N HIS A 219 -0.11 8.92 -20.72
CA HIS A 219 0.95 9.48 -21.57
C HIS A 219 2.14 8.55 -21.75
N THR A 220 1.95 7.25 -21.55
CA THR A 220 2.98 6.23 -21.73
C THR A 220 2.44 5.01 -22.49
N ASN A 221 3.32 4.30 -23.18
CA ASN A 221 3.02 3.00 -23.80
C ASN A 221 3.33 1.83 -22.83
N GLU A 222 3.73 2.10 -21.61
CA GLU A 222 4.02 1.05 -20.64
C GLU A 222 2.72 0.46 -20.06
N MET A 223 2.63 -0.87 -20.13
CA MET A 223 1.55 -1.64 -19.52
C MET A 223 2.11 -2.51 -18.41
N TYR A 224 1.42 -2.53 -17.28
CA TYR A 224 1.69 -3.36 -16.13
C TYR A 224 1.04 -4.73 -16.30
N VAL A 225 1.77 -5.81 -16.02
CA VAL A 225 1.27 -7.17 -16.20
C VAL A 225 0.92 -7.78 -14.83
N GLY A 226 -0.21 -7.36 -14.29
CA GLY A 226 -0.70 -7.79 -12.98
C GLY A 226 -0.88 -9.29 -12.90
N GLY A 227 -0.29 -9.91 -11.87
CA GLY A 227 -0.33 -11.36 -11.67
C GLY A 227 0.92 -12.12 -12.11
N MET A 228 1.85 -11.45 -12.83
CA MET A 228 3.10 -12.03 -13.35
C MET A 228 4.35 -11.54 -12.60
N SER A 229 4.22 -11.13 -11.33
CA SER A 229 5.40 -10.82 -10.51
C SER A 229 6.33 -12.02 -10.48
N SER A 230 7.62 -11.78 -10.77
CA SER A 230 8.60 -12.86 -10.92
C SER A 230 10.00 -12.36 -10.54
N SER A 231 10.86 -13.29 -10.14
CA SER A 231 12.28 -13.09 -10.01
C SER A 231 13.12 -13.94 -10.98
N LEU A 232 12.47 -14.64 -11.90
CA LEU A 232 13.13 -15.44 -12.92
C LEU A 232 14.02 -14.58 -13.81
N PRO A 233 15.09 -15.15 -14.40
CA PRO A 233 15.99 -14.40 -15.27
C PRO A 233 15.31 -13.91 -16.55
N GLU A 234 15.90 -12.92 -17.19
CA GLU A 234 15.31 -12.18 -18.31
C GLU A 234 14.91 -13.08 -19.49
N ASP A 235 15.77 -14.05 -19.87
CA ASP A 235 15.47 -15.01 -20.92
C ASP A 235 14.19 -15.82 -20.64
N VAL A 236 14.03 -16.30 -19.41
CA VAL A 236 12.84 -17.02 -18.98
C VAL A 236 11.61 -16.12 -18.94
N GLN A 237 11.78 -14.86 -18.51
CA GLN A 237 10.68 -13.89 -18.56
C GLN A 237 10.19 -13.70 -20.00
N HIS A 238 11.10 -13.51 -20.97
CA HIS A 238 10.74 -13.40 -22.37
C HIS A 238 9.96 -14.61 -22.91
N GLU A 239 10.39 -15.81 -22.53
CA GLU A 239 9.73 -17.04 -22.97
C GLU A 239 8.32 -17.17 -22.35
N MET A 240 8.19 -17.04 -21.01
CA MET A 240 6.91 -17.23 -20.34
C MET A 240 5.87 -16.17 -20.72
N TYR A 241 6.26 -14.90 -20.90
CA TYR A 241 5.32 -13.84 -21.31
C TYR A 241 4.77 -14.10 -22.72
N ARG A 242 5.56 -14.63 -23.64
CA ARG A 242 5.13 -14.94 -25.01
C ARG A 242 4.18 -16.14 -25.12
N THR A 243 3.96 -16.88 -24.05
CA THR A 243 2.96 -17.94 -24.01
C THR A 243 1.56 -17.44 -23.70
N LEU A 244 1.43 -16.20 -23.22
CA LEU A 244 0.15 -15.61 -22.85
C LEU A 244 -0.62 -15.16 -24.09
N PRO A 245 -1.92 -15.50 -24.24
CA PRO A 245 -2.72 -15.03 -25.34
C PRO A 245 -2.69 -13.51 -25.49
N GLY A 246 -2.36 -13.03 -26.69
CA GLY A 246 -2.21 -11.61 -27.01
C GLY A 246 -0.81 -11.03 -26.74
N LEU A 247 0.10 -11.80 -26.14
CA LEU A 247 1.49 -11.40 -25.85
C LEU A 247 2.55 -12.17 -26.66
N GLU A 248 2.17 -12.90 -27.68
CA GLU A 248 3.09 -13.75 -28.48
C GLU A 248 4.27 -12.97 -29.07
N HIS A 249 4.07 -11.67 -29.35
CA HIS A 249 5.08 -10.77 -29.89
C HIS A 249 5.48 -9.65 -28.93
N VAL A 250 5.22 -9.85 -27.63
CA VAL A 250 5.43 -8.83 -26.62
C VAL A 250 6.88 -8.34 -26.55
N LYS A 251 7.02 -7.04 -26.32
CA LYS A 251 8.28 -6.38 -26.01
C LYS A 251 8.27 -5.98 -24.54
N ILE A 252 9.16 -6.57 -23.76
CA ILE A 252 9.39 -6.19 -22.38
C ILE A 252 10.25 -4.91 -22.38
N VAL A 253 9.78 -3.86 -21.71
CA VAL A 253 10.51 -2.59 -21.54
C VAL A 253 11.21 -2.48 -20.20
N ARG A 254 10.70 -3.18 -19.19
CA ARG A 254 11.35 -3.36 -17.89
C ARG A 254 11.08 -4.76 -17.37
N ASN A 255 12.10 -5.45 -16.92
CA ASN A 255 11.96 -6.81 -16.39
C ASN A 255 11.25 -6.81 -15.04
N ALA A 256 10.60 -7.92 -14.74
CA ALA A 256 10.16 -8.24 -13.40
C ALA A 256 11.38 -8.45 -12.49
N TYR A 257 11.22 -8.16 -11.20
CA TYR A 257 12.25 -8.43 -10.19
C TYR A 257 11.61 -8.66 -8.82
N ALA A 258 12.33 -9.38 -7.97
CA ALA A 258 12.07 -9.36 -6.53
C ALA A 258 12.92 -8.26 -5.88
N ILE A 259 12.42 -7.65 -4.80
CA ILE A 259 13.17 -6.71 -3.98
C ILE A 259 13.10 -7.15 -2.53
N GLU A 260 14.24 -7.22 -1.88
CA GLU A 260 14.39 -7.40 -0.44
C GLU A 260 14.74 -6.07 0.22
N TYR A 261 14.25 -5.87 1.43
CA TYR A 261 14.44 -4.65 2.21
C TYR A 261 14.33 -4.92 3.70
N ASP A 262 14.93 -4.04 4.50
CA ASP A 262 14.79 -4.09 5.96
C ASP A 262 13.48 -3.43 6.40
N CYS A 263 12.84 -4.04 7.38
CA CYS A 263 11.67 -3.54 8.09
C CYS A 263 11.82 -3.86 9.59
N ILE A 264 10.92 -3.37 10.41
CA ILE A 264 10.96 -3.60 11.85
C ILE A 264 10.01 -4.72 12.29
N ASN A 265 10.26 -5.29 13.45
CA ASN A 265 9.24 -5.98 14.23
C ASN A 265 8.27 -4.93 14.80
N PRO A 266 7.01 -4.85 14.33
CA PRO A 266 6.08 -3.79 14.74
C PRO A 266 5.59 -3.94 16.21
N ASN A 267 5.84 -5.07 16.87
CA ASN A 267 5.51 -5.24 18.30
C ASN A 267 6.32 -4.29 19.20
N GLN A 268 7.35 -3.64 18.67
CA GLN A 268 8.11 -2.58 19.35
C GLN A 268 7.38 -1.24 19.39
N LEU A 269 6.23 -1.12 18.71
CA LEU A 269 5.45 0.10 18.63
C LEU A 269 4.27 0.06 19.61
N TYR A 270 3.89 1.23 20.12
CA TYR A 270 2.56 1.45 20.70
C TYR A 270 1.49 1.51 19.60
N ALA A 271 0.23 1.45 19.97
CA ALA A 271 -0.88 1.66 19.06
C ALA A 271 -0.90 3.08 18.41
N SER A 272 -0.17 4.02 18.97
CA SER A 272 0.12 5.34 18.39
C SER A 272 1.13 5.31 17.25
N LEU A 273 1.77 4.16 16.99
CA LEU A 273 2.91 3.95 16.11
C LEU A 273 4.22 4.62 16.58
N GLU A 274 4.29 5.03 17.83
CA GLU A 274 5.54 5.45 18.49
C GLU A 274 6.34 4.23 18.95
N PHE A 275 7.66 4.28 18.84
CA PHE A 275 8.55 3.25 19.41
C PHE A 275 8.49 3.25 20.94
N LYS A 276 8.32 2.07 21.54
CA LYS A 276 8.27 1.90 23.01
C LYS A 276 9.54 2.35 23.69
N LYS A 277 10.69 2.13 23.07
CA LYS A 277 12.02 2.44 23.65
C LYS A 277 12.50 3.87 23.36
N ILE A 278 12.02 4.50 22.29
CA ILE A 278 12.53 5.79 21.80
C ILE A 278 11.38 6.77 21.67
N ARG A 279 11.31 7.74 22.57
CA ARG A 279 10.28 8.77 22.58
C ARG A 279 10.47 9.72 21.40
N GLY A 280 9.36 10.07 20.73
CA GLY A 280 9.36 10.94 19.57
C GLY A 280 9.78 10.26 18.26
N LEU A 281 10.06 8.94 18.28
CA LEU A 281 10.29 8.16 17.07
C LEU A 281 9.03 7.39 16.71
N PHE A 282 8.50 7.65 15.51
CA PHE A 282 7.33 7.00 14.94
C PHE A 282 7.68 6.30 13.64
N SER A 283 6.85 5.37 13.22
CA SER A 283 7.03 4.74 11.90
C SER A 283 5.72 4.33 11.27
N GLY A 284 5.72 4.19 9.95
CA GLY A 284 4.56 3.80 9.18
C GLY A 284 4.90 3.14 7.86
N GLY A 285 3.88 2.50 7.28
CA GLY A 285 3.94 1.90 5.97
C GLY A 285 4.65 0.55 5.94
N GLN A 286 5.29 0.26 4.82
CA GLN A 286 5.92 -1.02 4.57
C GLN A 286 7.08 -1.31 5.53
N PHE A 287 7.71 -0.27 6.05
CA PHE A 287 8.74 -0.36 7.08
C PHE A 287 8.23 -1.03 8.38
N ASN A 288 6.94 -0.93 8.70
CA ASN A 288 6.32 -1.63 9.83
C ASN A 288 5.94 -3.09 9.52
N GLY A 289 6.47 -3.68 8.46
CA GLY A 289 6.17 -5.06 8.11
C GLY A 289 4.78 -5.27 7.49
N SER A 290 4.16 -4.24 6.94
CA SER A 290 2.94 -4.34 6.13
C SER A 290 3.26 -4.34 4.64
N SER A 291 2.27 -4.70 3.81
CA SER A 291 2.33 -4.58 2.36
C SER A 291 1.00 -4.04 1.85
N GLY A 292 1.02 -3.10 0.91
CA GLY A 292 -0.12 -2.46 0.30
C GLY A 292 -0.10 -0.94 0.45
N TYR A 293 -0.64 -0.26 -0.55
CA TYR A 293 -0.62 1.22 -0.60
C TYR A 293 -1.55 1.81 0.46
N GLU A 294 -2.72 1.23 0.64
CA GLU A 294 -3.72 1.68 1.61
C GLU A 294 -3.21 1.49 3.04
N GLU A 295 -2.57 0.35 3.32
CA GLU A 295 -1.95 0.06 4.61
C GLU A 295 -0.83 1.07 4.92
N ALA A 296 -0.03 1.42 3.92
CA ALA A 296 1.04 2.39 4.08
C ALA A 296 0.52 3.80 4.33
N ALA A 297 -0.49 4.23 3.56
CA ALA A 297 -1.11 5.54 3.70
C ALA A 297 -1.75 5.73 5.09
N CYS A 298 -2.49 4.73 5.56
CA CYS A 298 -3.13 4.76 6.87
C CYS A 298 -2.11 4.89 8.01
N GLN A 299 -1.05 4.09 7.97
CA GLN A 299 -0.02 4.14 9.02
C GLN A 299 0.75 5.46 9.01
N GLY A 300 1.13 5.96 7.82
CA GLY A 300 1.78 7.26 7.69
C GLY A 300 0.91 8.40 8.23
N LEU A 301 -0.39 8.36 7.97
CA LEU A 301 -1.35 9.33 8.49
C LEU A 301 -1.40 9.30 10.03
N ILE A 302 -1.60 8.12 10.62
CA ILE A 302 -1.69 7.98 12.10
C ILE A 302 -0.36 8.32 12.77
N ALA A 303 0.77 7.88 12.22
CA ALA A 303 2.08 8.22 12.76
C ALA A 303 2.33 9.76 12.73
N GLY A 304 1.98 10.42 11.64
CA GLY A 304 2.08 11.88 11.50
C GLY A 304 1.18 12.64 12.47
N ILE A 305 -0.08 12.20 12.63
CA ILE A 305 -1.01 12.76 13.62
C ILE A 305 -0.41 12.64 15.02
N ASN A 306 0.04 11.45 15.40
CA ASN A 306 0.51 11.19 16.76
C ASN A 306 1.86 11.86 17.05
N ALA A 307 2.72 12.02 16.06
CA ALA A 307 3.92 12.85 16.20
C ALA A 307 3.55 14.32 16.50
N ALA A 308 2.52 14.85 15.84
CA ALA A 308 2.01 16.20 16.13
C ALA A 308 1.37 16.27 17.52
N MET A 309 0.55 15.27 17.91
CA MET A 309 -0.06 15.22 19.26
C MET A 309 1.00 15.21 20.36
N GLU A 310 2.06 14.41 20.22
CA GLU A 310 3.19 14.38 21.15
C GLU A 310 3.84 15.77 21.31
N ILE A 311 4.10 16.46 20.19
CA ILE A 311 4.69 17.80 20.20
C ILE A 311 3.77 18.84 20.88
N LEU A 312 2.47 18.68 20.72
CA LEU A 312 1.44 19.56 21.29
C LEU A 312 1.07 19.22 22.73
N GLY A 313 1.64 18.14 23.30
CA GLY A 313 1.31 17.64 24.64
C GLY A 313 -0.15 17.18 24.77
N ARG A 314 -0.71 16.63 23.67
CA ARG A 314 -2.08 16.09 23.60
C ARG A 314 -2.06 14.57 23.60
N GLU A 315 -3.16 13.95 24.01
CA GLU A 315 -3.34 12.50 23.94
C GLU A 315 -3.25 11.97 22.51
N PRO A 316 -2.63 10.83 22.29
CA PRO A 316 -2.51 10.24 20.97
C PRO A 316 -3.88 9.80 20.40
N LEU A 317 -4.04 9.90 19.09
CA LEU A 317 -5.17 9.29 18.40
C LEU A 317 -4.92 7.79 18.25
N VAL A 318 -5.71 7.00 18.95
CA VAL A 318 -5.79 5.55 18.78
C VAL A 318 -7.21 5.20 18.34
N LEU A 319 -7.34 4.47 17.24
CA LEU A 319 -8.62 4.00 16.73
C LEU A 319 -8.84 2.55 17.12
N ASP A 320 -10.00 2.26 17.70
CA ASP A 320 -10.38 0.89 18.06
C ASP A 320 -10.70 0.04 16.83
N ARG A 321 -10.62 -1.27 16.98
CA ARG A 321 -11.00 -2.26 15.95
C ARG A 321 -12.46 -2.13 15.51
N SER A 322 -13.33 -1.63 16.37
CA SER A 322 -14.74 -1.36 16.08
C SER A 322 -15.00 -0.04 15.39
N GLU A 323 -14.00 0.85 15.32
CA GLU A 323 -14.16 2.20 14.79
C GLU A 323 -13.66 2.35 13.34
N ALA A 324 -12.58 1.65 13.01
CA ALA A 324 -11.96 1.75 11.68
C ALA A 324 -11.16 0.51 11.31
N TYR A 325 -11.04 0.24 10.00
CA TYR A 325 -10.06 -0.72 9.48
C TYR A 325 -8.61 -0.31 9.82
N ILE A 326 -8.33 0.98 9.94
CA ILE A 326 -7.05 1.50 10.44
C ILE A 326 -6.76 0.98 11.86
N GLY A 327 -7.78 0.95 12.72
CA GLY A 327 -7.67 0.38 14.07
C GLY A 327 -7.36 -1.12 14.04
N VAL A 328 -8.06 -1.88 13.20
CA VAL A 328 -7.78 -3.32 13.02
C VAL A 328 -6.34 -3.55 12.52
N LEU A 329 -5.92 -2.78 11.53
CA LEU A 329 -4.57 -2.87 10.95
C LEU A 329 -3.48 -2.63 12.00
N ILE A 330 -3.57 -1.53 12.72
CA ILE A 330 -2.55 -1.13 13.70
C ILE A 330 -2.53 -2.09 14.88
N ASP A 331 -3.70 -2.45 15.40
CA ASP A 331 -3.81 -3.40 16.50
C ASP A 331 -3.20 -4.76 16.12
N ASP A 332 -3.53 -5.30 14.94
CA ASP A 332 -2.92 -6.55 14.45
C ASP A 332 -1.39 -6.44 14.32
N LEU A 333 -0.87 -5.30 13.83
CA LEU A 333 0.57 -5.11 13.66
C LEU A 333 1.31 -5.07 15.01
N VAL A 334 0.79 -4.35 15.99
CA VAL A 334 1.52 -4.10 17.26
C VAL A 334 1.27 -5.17 18.33
N THR A 335 0.27 -6.05 18.14
CA THR A 335 -0.08 -7.06 19.15
C THR A 335 0.13 -8.50 18.69
N LYS A 336 0.10 -8.76 17.37
CA LYS A 336 0.28 -10.12 16.83
C LYS A 336 1.69 -10.32 16.32
N GLU A 337 2.19 -11.53 16.44
CA GLU A 337 3.44 -11.93 15.78
C GLU A 337 3.21 -12.06 14.28
N ASN A 338 3.92 -11.25 13.50
CA ASN A 338 3.84 -11.24 12.05
C ASN A 338 5.22 -11.59 11.46
N HIS A 339 5.36 -12.82 10.95
CA HIS A 339 6.58 -13.29 10.29
C HIS A 339 6.54 -13.15 8.77
N GLU A 340 5.49 -12.55 8.23
CA GLU A 340 5.28 -12.28 6.82
C GLU A 340 4.68 -10.89 6.63
N PRO A 341 4.85 -10.24 5.45
CA PRO A 341 4.24 -8.93 5.19
C PRO A 341 2.73 -8.95 5.40
N TYR A 342 2.27 -8.14 6.35
CA TYR A 342 0.84 -8.04 6.69
C TYR A 342 0.03 -7.42 5.56
N ARG A 343 -1.13 -8.00 5.26
CA ARG A 343 -2.16 -7.43 4.37
C ARG A 343 -3.48 -7.31 5.11
N MET A 344 -4.15 -6.16 4.96
CA MET A 344 -5.51 -5.97 5.46
C MET A 344 -6.50 -6.77 4.62
N MET A 345 -7.25 -7.62 5.27
CA MET A 345 -8.31 -8.43 4.68
C MET A 345 -9.59 -8.24 5.47
N THR A 346 -10.74 -8.23 4.79
CA THR A 346 -12.05 -8.12 5.47
C THR A 346 -12.29 -9.23 6.50
N SER A 347 -11.70 -10.40 6.30
CA SER A 347 -11.75 -11.53 7.24
C SER A 347 -11.04 -11.26 8.58
N ARG A 348 -10.15 -10.26 8.64
CA ARG A 348 -9.46 -9.87 9.89
C ARG A 348 -10.28 -8.94 10.77
N ALA A 349 -11.35 -8.34 10.22
CA ALA A 349 -12.19 -7.39 10.93
C ALA A 349 -13.47 -8.08 11.48
N GLU A 350 -13.60 -8.08 12.78
CA GLU A 350 -14.78 -8.62 13.49
C GLU A 350 -16.03 -7.82 13.13
N TYR A 351 -15.88 -6.50 13.02
CA TYR A 351 -16.96 -5.55 12.76
C TYR A 351 -17.09 -5.16 11.29
N ARG A 352 -16.68 -6.04 10.34
CA ARG A 352 -16.63 -5.72 8.89
C ARG A 352 -17.96 -5.25 8.29
N LEU A 353 -19.11 -5.64 8.87
CA LEU A 353 -20.42 -5.18 8.43
C LEU A 353 -20.74 -3.75 8.91
N LEU A 354 -20.06 -3.30 9.95
CA LEU A 354 -20.15 -1.95 10.50
C LEU A 354 -19.14 -1.00 9.85
N LEU A 355 -17.94 -1.51 9.60
CA LEU A 355 -16.82 -0.74 9.06
C LEU A 355 -16.90 -0.64 7.52
N ARG A 356 -17.91 0.07 7.02
CA ARG A 356 -18.09 0.25 5.59
C ARG A 356 -17.53 1.58 5.10
N GLN A 357 -17.25 1.64 3.79
CA GLN A 357 -16.81 2.86 3.14
C GLN A 357 -17.92 3.92 3.16
N ASP A 358 -19.17 3.51 2.92
CA ASP A 358 -20.34 4.40 2.81
C ASP A 358 -20.72 5.14 4.09
N ASN A 359 -20.24 4.72 5.26
CA ASN A 359 -20.51 5.33 6.55
C ASN A 359 -19.26 5.82 7.31
N ALA A 360 -18.13 5.89 6.63
CA ALA A 360 -16.86 6.28 7.27
C ALA A 360 -16.88 7.73 7.78
N ASP A 361 -17.60 8.63 7.09
CA ASP A 361 -17.78 10.02 7.53
C ASP A 361 -18.52 10.11 8.87
N LEU A 362 -19.59 9.32 9.06
CA LEU A 362 -20.36 9.28 10.30
C LEU A 362 -19.53 8.76 11.49
N ARG A 363 -18.60 7.83 11.24
CA ARG A 363 -17.76 7.23 12.29
C ARG A 363 -16.54 8.07 12.68
N LEU A 364 -15.93 8.79 11.74
CA LEU A 364 -14.58 9.33 11.90
C LEU A 364 -14.50 10.86 11.83
N THR A 365 -15.46 11.56 11.21
CA THR A 365 -15.36 13.02 11.00
C THR A 365 -15.27 13.79 12.32
N LYS A 366 -16.02 13.39 13.36
CA LYS A 366 -15.97 14.03 14.67
C LYS A 366 -14.55 13.95 15.27
N LYS A 367 -13.93 12.76 15.25
CA LYS A 367 -12.54 12.57 15.72
C LYS A 367 -11.57 13.40 14.91
N GLY A 368 -11.71 13.42 13.58
CA GLY A 368 -10.89 14.24 12.70
C GLY A 368 -11.01 15.75 12.98
N TYR A 369 -12.19 16.24 13.35
CA TYR A 369 -12.42 17.61 13.77
C TYR A 369 -11.78 17.91 15.12
N GLU A 370 -11.94 17.04 16.11
CA GLU A 370 -11.38 17.20 17.47
C GLU A 370 -9.85 17.29 17.46
N ILE A 371 -9.17 16.58 16.55
CA ILE A 371 -7.72 16.64 16.39
C ILE A 371 -7.24 17.76 15.46
N GLY A 372 -8.16 18.49 14.81
CA GLY A 372 -7.85 19.65 13.97
C GLY A 372 -7.59 19.33 12.49
N LEU A 373 -7.89 18.11 12.00
CA LEU A 373 -7.71 17.75 10.59
C LEU A 373 -8.91 18.07 9.71
N ILE A 374 -10.10 18.15 10.28
CA ILE A 374 -11.35 18.39 9.56
C ILE A 374 -11.83 19.80 9.85
N SER A 375 -12.23 20.55 8.80
CA SER A 375 -12.77 21.89 8.94
C SER A 375 -14.12 21.87 9.67
N LYS A 376 -14.46 23.00 10.32
CA LYS A 376 -15.75 23.16 10.98
C LYS A 376 -16.91 23.00 9.99
N GLU A 377 -16.79 23.51 8.78
CA GLU A 377 -17.81 23.41 7.74
C GLU A 377 -18.12 21.93 7.41
N ARG A 378 -17.07 21.12 7.21
CA ARG A 378 -17.23 19.69 6.94
C ARG A 378 -17.84 18.94 8.12
N TYR A 379 -17.43 19.27 9.33
CA TYR A 379 -18.01 18.69 10.55
C TYR A 379 -19.50 19.04 10.68
N ASP A 380 -19.87 20.32 10.52
CA ASP A 380 -21.26 20.79 10.59
C ASP A 380 -22.14 20.10 9.53
N TRP A 381 -21.60 19.88 8.32
CA TRP A 381 -22.29 19.12 7.27
C TRP A 381 -22.59 17.67 7.69
N VAL A 382 -21.64 17.00 8.31
CA VAL A 382 -21.85 15.61 8.80
C VAL A 382 -22.87 15.59 9.94
N CYS A 383 -22.82 16.53 10.87
CA CYS A 383 -23.83 16.66 11.92
C CYS A 383 -25.23 16.84 11.33
N LYS A 384 -25.37 17.69 10.29
CA LYS A 384 -26.63 17.87 9.56
C LYS A 384 -27.10 16.57 8.90
N LYS A 385 -26.18 15.83 8.26
CA LYS A 385 -26.48 14.52 7.67
C LYS A 385 -27.02 13.53 8.71
N GLU A 386 -26.37 13.44 9.88
CA GLU A 386 -26.84 12.59 10.99
C GLU A 386 -28.25 12.97 11.43
N GLN A 387 -28.53 14.27 11.58
CA GLN A 387 -29.84 14.77 11.97
C GLN A 387 -30.89 14.40 10.90
N MET A 388 -30.60 14.61 9.63
CA MET A 388 -31.50 14.24 8.51
C MET A 388 -31.81 12.74 8.48
N ILE A 389 -30.80 11.90 8.71
CA ILE A 389 -30.99 10.43 8.78
C ILE A 389 -31.95 10.08 9.93
N LYS A 390 -31.76 10.67 11.11
CA LYS A 390 -32.61 10.44 12.26
C LYS A 390 -34.06 10.87 12.02
N GLU A 391 -34.25 12.06 11.48
CA GLU A 391 -35.57 12.59 11.11
C GLU A 391 -36.30 11.71 10.10
N GLU A 392 -35.56 11.20 9.09
CA GLU A 392 -36.12 10.32 8.08
C GLU A 392 -36.49 8.93 8.65
N ILE A 393 -35.66 8.37 9.53
CA ILE A 393 -35.99 7.12 10.25
C ILE A 393 -37.24 7.31 11.06
N ASP A 394 -37.37 8.41 11.81
CA ASP A 394 -38.56 8.74 12.63
C ASP A 394 -39.82 8.95 11.77
N ARG A 395 -39.65 9.52 10.56
CA ARG A 395 -40.72 9.70 9.60
C ARG A 395 -41.22 8.37 9.05
N VAL A 396 -40.28 7.53 8.56
CA VAL A 396 -40.58 6.23 7.93
C VAL A 396 -41.20 5.27 8.95
N ALA A 397 -40.78 5.30 10.22
CA ALA A 397 -41.35 4.49 11.27
C ALA A 397 -42.87 4.74 11.52
N LYS A 398 -43.36 5.89 11.09
CA LYS A 398 -44.79 6.27 11.20
C LYS A 398 -45.59 6.00 9.92
N VAL A 399 -44.93 5.55 8.84
CA VAL A 399 -45.58 5.26 7.55
C VAL A 399 -45.99 3.80 7.54
N HIS A 400 -47.28 3.56 7.36
CA HIS A 400 -47.85 2.23 7.22
C HIS A 400 -48.25 2.01 5.76
N VAL A 401 -47.75 0.96 5.15
CA VAL A 401 -48.15 0.52 3.81
C VAL A 401 -49.19 -0.58 3.99
N GLY A 402 -50.43 -0.34 3.51
CA GLY A 402 -51.48 -1.34 3.56
C GLY A 402 -51.12 -2.55 2.68
N ALA A 403 -51.37 -3.76 3.19
CA ALA A 403 -51.22 -4.98 2.41
C ALA A 403 -52.24 -4.98 1.24
N ASN A 404 -51.77 -4.79 0.02
CA ASN A 404 -52.52 -4.96 -1.22
C ASN A 404 -51.80 -5.95 -2.13
N LYS A 405 -52.40 -6.33 -3.28
CA LYS A 405 -51.84 -7.33 -4.21
C LYS A 405 -50.56 -6.88 -4.93
N GLU A 406 -50.15 -5.64 -4.76
CA GLU A 406 -48.97 -5.04 -5.39
C GLU A 406 -47.78 -4.84 -4.45
N VAL A 407 -47.95 -5.18 -3.14
CA VAL A 407 -46.92 -5.08 -2.11
C VAL A 407 -46.39 -6.46 -1.72
#